data_cc3aaa1879cc908bc7521e321b29b5b9
#
_entry.id   cc3aaa1879cc908bc7521e321b29b5b9
#
_cell.length_a   1.000
_cell.length_b   1.000
_cell.length_c   1.000
_cell.angle_alpha   90.00
_cell.angle_beta   90.00
_cell.angle_gamma   90.00
#
_symmetry.space_group_name_H-M   'P 1'
#
loop_
_entity.id
_entity.type
_entity.pdbx_description
1 polymer ?
#
loop_
_entity_poly.entity_id
_entity_poly.type
_entity_poly.pdbx_seq_one_letter_code
_entity_poly.pdbx_strand_id
1 'polypeptide(L)'
;MDYRELADRVLNRLKQSKGDGRWDDHLSLATWEWPQGVAMYAMLKVYESSHDEKLLAEIKAWYDGHIARGLPGRNINTTAPMLGLTLLYETTKEEKYAPFIADWAEWIMHGLPRTEEGGFQHLTSDCINEQQLWDDTLFMTCLFLYRAGCALKKPAWQEEAKYQFLLHIKYLHCGKTGLWYHGWCFLGRHHFGEAFWARGNSWITAGAIDFAEWLPENDPVRRIVTETWLEQCRALLQCQDPETGLWHTLLDHPDSYLETSASAAIAYGLLKGCRMGLLSCRDQAMAAVRGVVGMIGPDGLVDGVSYGTPMGMDLDFYRRVPIQPTAYGQGLTFLMLTQLMDAFG
;
A
#
# COMPACT_ATOMS: atom_id res chain seq x y z
N MET A 1 -20.17 11.14 15.09
CA MET A 1 -18.89 10.49 15.44
C MET A 1 -17.79 11.45 15.02
N ASP A 2 -16.86 11.74 15.92
CA ASP A 2 -15.68 12.56 15.58
C ASP A 2 -14.60 11.66 14.95
N TYR A 3 -14.44 11.77 13.64
CA TYR A 3 -13.46 10.97 12.88
C TYR A 3 -12.02 11.37 13.18
N ARG A 4 -11.78 12.61 13.61
CA ARG A 4 -10.45 13.08 14.02
C ARG A 4 -10.03 12.40 15.32
N GLU A 5 -10.88 12.43 16.34
CA GLU A 5 -10.63 11.73 17.59
C GLU A 5 -10.42 10.21 17.37
N LEU A 6 -11.18 9.62 16.44
CA LEU A 6 -11.03 8.21 16.10
C LEU A 6 -9.69 7.92 15.43
N ALA A 7 -9.29 8.75 14.45
CA ALA A 7 -7.99 8.63 13.79
C ALA A 7 -6.84 8.76 14.79
N ASP A 8 -6.92 9.71 15.71
CA ASP A 8 -5.92 9.90 16.78
C ASP A 8 -5.84 8.68 17.70
N ARG A 9 -6.97 8.04 18.03
CA ARG A 9 -6.96 6.79 18.84
C ARG A 9 -6.27 5.64 18.10
N VAL A 10 -6.59 5.44 16.82
CA VAL A 10 -5.96 4.40 15.99
C VAL A 10 -4.46 4.63 15.88
N LEU A 11 -4.03 5.87 15.63
CA LEU A 11 -2.63 6.25 15.55
C LEU A 11 -1.91 6.07 16.90
N ASN A 12 -2.52 6.49 18.01
CA ASN A 12 -1.95 6.33 19.34
C ASN A 12 -1.83 4.85 19.71
N ARG A 13 -2.81 4.02 19.32
CA ARG A 13 -2.77 2.57 19.54
C ARG A 13 -1.62 1.93 18.77
N LEU A 14 -1.40 2.32 17.51
CA LEU A 14 -0.24 1.87 16.72
C LEU A 14 1.07 2.20 17.44
N LYS A 15 1.26 3.46 17.86
CA LYS A 15 2.48 3.92 18.55
C LYS A 15 2.76 3.20 19.87
N GLN A 16 1.73 2.71 20.54
CA GLN A 16 1.84 1.97 21.79
C GLN A 16 1.96 0.46 21.62
N SER A 17 1.74 -0.04 20.41
CA SER A 17 1.80 -1.47 20.11
C SER A 17 3.22 -1.99 20.30
N LYS A 18 3.33 -3.06 21.08
CA LYS A 18 4.59 -3.78 21.30
C LYS A 18 4.53 -5.10 20.55
N GLY A 19 5.50 -5.32 19.72
CA GLY A 19 5.68 -6.59 19.05
C GLY A 19 6.44 -7.59 19.91
N ASP A 20 6.69 -8.74 19.35
CA ASP A 20 7.46 -9.83 19.96
C ASP A 20 8.99 -9.71 19.72
N GLY A 21 9.41 -8.66 19.00
CA GLY A 21 10.81 -8.36 18.69
C GLY A 21 11.40 -9.22 17.58
N ARG A 22 10.60 -10.07 16.92
CA ARG A 22 11.05 -10.83 15.74
C ARG A 22 11.14 -9.91 14.53
N TRP A 23 11.94 -10.31 13.55
CA TRP A 23 12.10 -9.56 12.29
C TRP A 23 10.78 -9.48 11.47
N ASP A 24 9.91 -10.48 11.62
CA ASP A 24 8.59 -10.59 11.00
C ASP A 24 7.45 -10.03 11.88
N ASP A 25 7.76 -9.15 12.84
CA ASP A 25 6.77 -8.47 13.66
C ASP A 25 5.92 -7.51 12.82
N HIS A 26 4.68 -7.86 12.59
CA HIS A 26 3.75 -7.07 11.82
C HIS A 26 2.94 -6.05 12.62
N LEU A 27 3.08 -5.99 13.95
CA LEU A 27 2.26 -5.12 14.80
C LEU A 27 2.99 -3.87 15.29
N SER A 28 4.24 -4.01 15.76
CA SER A 28 4.97 -2.88 16.33
C SER A 28 5.69 -2.05 15.26
N LEU A 29 6.13 -0.85 15.65
CA LEU A 29 6.99 -0.01 14.82
C LEU A 29 8.49 -0.27 15.06
N ALA A 30 8.86 -1.40 15.66
CA ALA A 30 10.24 -1.68 16.06
C ALA A 30 11.14 -2.13 14.90
N THR A 31 10.57 -2.73 13.84
CA THR A 31 11.30 -3.30 12.71
C THR A 31 11.27 -2.39 11.49
N TRP A 32 12.14 -2.68 10.51
CA TRP A 32 12.17 -2.02 9.21
C TRP A 32 11.72 -3.02 8.15
N GLU A 33 10.42 -3.13 7.97
CA GLU A 33 9.77 -4.02 7.02
C GLU A 33 8.54 -3.36 6.40
N TRP A 34 7.87 -4.01 5.46
CA TRP A 34 6.75 -3.45 4.74
C TRP A 34 5.56 -3.04 5.64
N PRO A 35 5.21 -3.77 6.73
CA PRO A 35 4.12 -3.33 7.61
C PRO A 35 4.37 -1.96 8.22
N GLN A 36 5.61 -1.71 8.64
CA GLN A 36 6.04 -0.43 9.19
C GLN A 36 6.17 0.64 8.10
N GLY A 37 6.62 0.25 6.91
CA GLY A 37 6.68 1.14 5.75
C GLY A 37 5.32 1.70 5.39
N VAL A 38 4.29 0.87 5.33
CA VAL A 38 2.90 1.29 5.10
C VAL A 38 2.41 2.22 6.21
N ALA A 39 2.70 1.89 7.47
CA ALA A 39 2.33 2.73 8.60
C ALA A 39 3.03 4.09 8.56
N MET A 40 4.33 4.14 8.25
CA MET A 40 5.09 5.40 8.12
C MET A 40 4.57 6.25 6.95
N TYR A 41 4.26 5.63 5.81
CA TYR A 41 3.61 6.32 4.69
C TYR A 41 2.31 6.98 5.13
N ALA A 42 1.44 6.22 5.81
CA ALA A 42 0.18 6.73 6.30
C ALA A 42 0.36 7.86 7.32
N MET A 43 1.33 7.76 8.25
CA MET A 43 1.65 8.83 9.21
C MET A 43 2.11 10.12 8.52
N LEU A 44 2.89 10.02 7.43
CA LEU A 44 3.29 11.18 6.64
C LEU A 44 2.12 11.81 5.90
N LYS A 45 1.19 11.02 5.38
CA LYS A 45 -0.05 11.54 4.77
C LYS A 45 -0.93 12.26 5.79
N VAL A 46 -0.99 11.77 7.04
CA VAL A 46 -1.64 12.48 8.14
C VAL A 46 -0.94 13.81 8.44
N TYR A 47 0.41 13.82 8.45
CA TYR A 47 1.17 15.05 8.63
C TYR A 47 0.91 16.07 7.50
N GLU A 48 0.87 15.64 6.25
CA GLU A 48 0.55 16.51 5.10
C GLU A 48 -0.79 17.25 5.26
N SER A 49 -1.79 16.59 5.88
CA SER A 49 -3.11 17.17 6.14
C SER A 49 -3.15 18.00 7.44
N SER A 50 -2.49 17.56 8.51
CA SER A 50 -2.61 18.15 9.85
C SER A 50 -1.58 19.20 10.17
N HIS A 51 -0.39 19.12 9.55
CA HIS A 51 0.81 19.88 9.90
C HIS A 51 1.20 19.79 11.40
N ASP A 52 0.97 18.60 12.00
CA ASP A 52 1.32 18.34 13.40
C ASP A 52 2.83 18.11 13.54
N GLU A 53 3.55 19.12 14.01
CA GLU A 53 5.00 19.08 14.21
C GLU A 53 5.46 18.02 15.22
N LYS A 54 4.60 17.61 16.16
CA LYS A 54 4.90 16.50 17.08
C LYS A 54 4.91 15.18 16.32
N LEU A 55 3.93 14.96 15.45
CA LEU A 55 3.90 13.77 14.60
C LEU A 55 5.12 13.72 13.67
N LEU A 56 5.50 14.86 13.06
CA LEU A 56 6.71 14.94 12.24
C LEU A 56 7.96 14.57 13.03
N ALA A 57 8.10 15.08 14.25
CA ALA A 57 9.24 14.76 15.11
C ALA A 57 9.30 13.26 15.46
N GLU A 58 8.16 12.61 15.71
CA GLU A 58 8.09 11.18 15.96
C GLU A 58 8.48 10.35 14.72
N ILE A 59 8.02 10.74 13.52
CA ILE A 59 8.39 10.12 12.25
C ILE A 59 9.92 10.26 12.03
N LYS A 60 10.47 11.45 12.22
CA LYS A 60 11.92 11.70 12.12
C LYS A 60 12.70 10.82 13.07
N ALA A 61 12.30 10.75 14.34
CA ALA A 61 12.96 9.93 15.35
C ALA A 61 12.98 8.44 14.96
N TRP A 62 11.89 7.93 14.34
CA TRP A 62 11.82 6.56 13.85
C TRP A 62 12.86 6.30 12.75
N TYR A 63 12.91 7.17 11.71
CA TYR A 63 13.87 7.03 10.62
C TYR A 63 15.31 7.19 11.10
N ASP A 64 15.61 8.22 11.87
CA ASP A 64 16.95 8.49 12.43
C ASP A 64 17.44 7.32 13.29
N GLY A 65 16.54 6.73 14.09
CA GLY A 65 16.85 5.59 14.94
C GLY A 65 17.20 4.33 14.12
N HIS A 66 16.47 4.05 13.05
CA HIS A 66 16.77 2.92 12.16
C HIS A 66 18.05 3.14 11.36
N ILE A 67 18.27 4.33 10.82
CA ILE A 67 19.50 4.69 10.10
C ILE A 67 20.72 4.55 11.02
N ALA A 68 20.63 5.02 12.26
CA ALA A 68 21.74 4.93 13.22
C ALA A 68 22.08 3.48 13.61
N ARG A 69 21.12 2.57 13.61
CA ARG A 69 21.33 1.13 13.87
C ARG A 69 21.85 0.36 12.64
N GLY A 70 21.80 0.95 11.47
CA GLY A 70 22.03 0.29 10.19
C GLY A 70 20.75 -0.30 9.61
N LEU A 71 20.50 -0.04 8.32
CA LEU A 71 19.34 -0.56 7.61
C LEU A 71 19.54 -2.04 7.23
N PRO A 72 18.45 -2.83 7.09
CA PRO A 72 18.53 -4.25 6.78
C PRO A 72 18.98 -4.51 5.33
N GLY A 73 19.09 -5.79 4.97
CA GLY A 73 19.28 -6.24 3.59
C GLY A 73 18.13 -5.76 2.69
N ARG A 74 18.44 -5.50 1.42
CA ARG A 74 17.51 -4.90 0.47
C ARG A 74 16.67 -5.96 -0.24
N ASN A 75 15.37 -5.76 -0.26
CA ASN A 75 14.39 -6.53 -1.02
C ASN A 75 13.12 -5.67 -1.21
N ILE A 76 12.07 -6.21 -1.83
CA ILE A 76 10.81 -5.47 -2.07
C ILE A 76 10.19 -5.00 -0.75
N ASN A 77 10.13 -5.85 0.26
CA ASN A 77 9.49 -5.55 1.54
C ASN A 77 10.25 -4.50 2.34
N THR A 78 11.58 -4.64 2.45
CA THR A 78 12.42 -3.66 3.14
C THR A 78 12.56 -2.34 2.37
N THR A 79 12.11 -2.27 1.12
CA THR A 79 12.03 -1.03 0.34
C THR A 79 10.80 -0.18 0.72
N ALA A 80 9.72 -0.78 1.19
CA ALA A 80 8.50 -0.05 1.50
C ALA A 80 8.68 1.18 2.42
N PRO A 81 9.50 1.13 3.50
CA PRO A 81 9.76 2.31 4.32
C PRO A 81 10.47 3.46 3.59
N MET A 82 11.15 3.18 2.47
CA MET A 82 11.87 4.20 1.71
C MET A 82 10.95 5.22 1.03
N LEU A 83 9.71 4.84 0.72
CA LEU A 83 8.71 5.80 0.24
C LEU A 83 8.46 6.89 1.28
N GLY A 84 8.21 6.50 2.53
CA GLY A 84 8.05 7.46 3.63
C GLY A 84 9.32 8.29 3.88
N LEU A 85 10.52 7.68 3.81
CA LEU A 85 11.77 8.43 3.94
C LEU A 85 11.92 9.49 2.85
N THR A 86 11.48 9.19 1.63
CA THR A 86 11.52 10.16 0.52
C THR A 86 10.56 11.32 0.76
N LEU A 87 9.33 11.04 1.20
CA LEU A 87 8.37 12.09 1.56
C LEU A 87 8.87 12.94 2.74
N LEU A 88 9.50 12.32 3.73
CA LEU A 88 10.14 13.03 4.84
C LEU A 88 11.25 13.95 4.35
N TYR A 89 12.11 13.49 3.44
CA TYR A 89 13.14 14.32 2.80
C TYR A 89 12.51 15.50 2.02
N GLU A 90 11.48 15.24 1.24
CA GLU A 90 10.76 16.28 0.47
C GLU A 90 10.12 17.34 1.40
N THR A 91 9.65 16.92 2.56
CA THR A 91 9.04 17.80 3.57
C THR A 91 10.09 18.63 4.32
N THR A 92 11.13 17.98 4.83
CA THR A 92 12.09 18.61 5.75
C THR A 92 13.29 19.23 5.04
N LYS A 93 13.60 18.79 3.82
CA LYS A 93 14.82 19.14 3.06
C LYS A 93 16.12 18.82 3.81
N GLU A 94 16.08 17.84 4.74
CA GLU A 94 17.27 17.42 5.47
C GLU A 94 18.15 16.52 4.60
N GLU A 95 19.25 17.05 4.10
CA GLU A 95 20.17 16.40 3.15
C GLU A 95 20.76 15.07 3.67
N LYS A 96 20.72 14.82 4.98
CA LYS A 96 21.18 13.54 5.56
C LYS A 96 20.44 12.31 5.04
N TYR A 97 19.19 12.45 4.53
CA TYR A 97 18.38 11.35 4.01
C TYR A 97 18.68 11.01 2.55
N ALA A 98 19.15 12.01 1.76
CA ALA A 98 19.37 11.84 0.33
C ALA A 98 20.31 10.69 -0.05
N PRO A 99 21.43 10.43 0.66
CA PRO A 99 22.32 9.30 0.34
C PRO A 99 21.63 7.94 0.47
N PHE A 100 20.77 7.74 1.48
CA PHE A 100 20.05 6.47 1.70
C PHE A 100 19.00 6.26 0.61
N ILE A 101 18.26 7.31 0.25
CA ILE A 101 17.28 7.28 -0.84
C ILE A 101 17.98 6.93 -2.17
N ALA A 102 19.09 7.59 -2.47
CA ALA A 102 19.85 7.35 -3.69
C ALA A 102 20.39 5.92 -3.75
N ASP A 103 21.00 5.43 -2.66
CA ASP A 103 21.60 4.10 -2.59
C ASP A 103 20.56 2.97 -2.76
N TRP A 104 19.36 3.13 -2.20
CA TRP A 104 18.27 2.16 -2.38
C TRP A 104 17.69 2.21 -3.80
N ALA A 105 17.50 3.41 -4.36
CA ALA A 105 17.02 3.55 -5.72
C ALA A 105 18.02 2.99 -6.76
N GLU A 106 19.32 3.23 -6.60
CA GLU A 106 20.37 2.63 -7.45
C GLU A 106 20.37 1.09 -7.33
N TRP A 107 20.17 0.55 -6.13
CA TRP A 107 20.03 -0.90 -5.98
C TRP A 107 18.79 -1.44 -6.71
N ILE A 108 17.65 -0.76 -6.66
CA ILE A 108 16.45 -1.16 -7.42
C ILE A 108 16.74 -1.16 -8.93
N MET A 109 17.43 -0.13 -9.41
CA MET A 109 17.76 -0.02 -10.83
C MET A 109 18.70 -1.11 -11.33
N HIS A 110 19.70 -1.50 -10.52
CA HIS A 110 20.83 -2.29 -10.98
C HIS A 110 21.08 -3.60 -10.22
N GLY A 111 20.55 -3.76 -9.01
CA GLY A 111 20.79 -4.90 -8.13
C GLY A 111 19.57 -5.77 -7.86
N LEU A 112 18.35 -5.23 -7.98
CA LEU A 112 17.12 -6.01 -7.81
C LEU A 112 16.97 -7.01 -8.98
N PRO A 113 16.79 -8.31 -8.71
CA PRO A 113 16.54 -9.30 -9.77
C PRO A 113 15.36 -8.91 -10.66
N ARG A 114 15.48 -9.24 -11.93
CA ARG A 114 14.47 -8.95 -12.95
C ARG A 114 13.83 -10.23 -13.46
N THR A 115 12.55 -10.12 -13.75
CA THR A 115 11.83 -11.16 -14.49
C THR A 115 12.12 -11.08 -15.99
N GLU A 116 11.58 -11.98 -16.76
CA GLU A 116 11.61 -12.04 -18.21
C GLU A 116 11.15 -10.70 -18.80
N GLU A 117 10.88 -9.96 -19.22
CA GLU A 117 10.53 -8.63 -19.71
C GLU A 117 10.98 -7.49 -18.77
N GLY A 118 11.96 -7.73 -17.90
CA GLY A 118 12.56 -6.69 -17.05
C GLY A 118 11.71 -6.21 -15.89
N GLY A 119 10.64 -6.94 -15.52
CA GLY A 119 9.84 -6.64 -14.33
C GLY A 119 10.63 -6.81 -13.03
N PHE A 120 10.30 -6.07 -12.00
CA PHE A 120 10.87 -6.26 -10.67
C PHE A 120 10.42 -7.61 -10.12
N GLN A 121 11.37 -8.55 -9.98
CA GLN A 121 11.08 -9.82 -9.32
C GLN A 121 10.74 -9.57 -7.86
N HIS A 122 9.64 -10.18 -7.38
CA HIS A 122 9.16 -9.96 -6.01
C HIS A 122 10.04 -10.68 -4.97
N LEU A 123 11.30 -10.24 -4.85
CA LEU A 123 12.24 -10.71 -3.84
C LEU A 123 11.80 -10.24 -2.46
N THR A 124 11.68 -11.16 -1.49
CA THR A 124 11.37 -10.86 -0.09
C THR A 124 12.51 -11.28 0.83
N SER A 125 12.38 -10.99 2.13
CA SER A 125 13.36 -11.42 3.16
C SER A 125 13.47 -12.95 3.25
N ASP A 126 12.41 -13.67 2.86
CA ASP A 126 12.32 -15.14 3.04
C ASP A 126 12.47 -15.91 1.74
N CYS A 127 12.11 -15.32 0.60
CA CYS A 127 11.94 -16.05 -0.64
C CYS A 127 12.42 -15.24 -1.86
N ILE A 128 13.09 -15.94 -2.77
CA ILE A 128 13.61 -15.37 -4.01
C ILE A 128 12.46 -15.06 -4.98
N ASN A 129 11.37 -15.83 -4.96
CA ASN A 129 10.20 -15.73 -5.85
C ASN A 129 10.62 -15.58 -7.32
N GLU A 130 11.42 -16.56 -7.78
CA GLU A 130 12.06 -16.52 -9.09
C GLU A 130 11.04 -16.31 -10.21
N GLN A 131 11.30 -15.32 -11.07
CA GLN A 131 10.48 -14.96 -12.22
C GLN A 131 9.01 -14.64 -11.88
N GLN A 132 8.75 -14.06 -10.69
CA GLN A 132 7.40 -13.70 -10.25
C GLN A 132 7.20 -12.18 -10.19
N LEU A 133 6.07 -11.72 -10.76
CA LEU A 133 5.51 -10.38 -10.54
C LEU A 133 4.35 -10.50 -9.55
N TRP A 134 4.32 -9.64 -8.53
CA TRP A 134 3.23 -9.52 -7.58
C TRP A 134 2.70 -8.08 -7.58
N ASP A 135 1.41 -7.91 -7.36
CA ASP A 135 0.78 -6.59 -7.31
C ASP A 135 1.30 -5.71 -6.16
N ASP A 136 1.72 -6.31 -5.04
CA ASP A 136 2.39 -5.63 -3.91
C ASP A 136 3.61 -4.80 -4.36
N THR A 137 4.36 -5.26 -5.36
CA THR A 137 5.60 -4.61 -5.82
C THR A 137 5.36 -3.16 -6.23
N LEU A 138 4.18 -2.87 -6.80
CA LEU A 138 3.84 -1.52 -7.23
C LEU A 138 3.79 -0.55 -6.04
N PHE A 139 3.13 -0.94 -4.96
CA PHE A 139 3.05 -0.12 -3.76
C PHE A 139 4.38 -0.09 -3.00
N MET A 140 5.01 -1.25 -2.78
CA MET A 140 6.18 -1.37 -1.92
C MET A 140 7.46 -0.78 -2.53
N THR A 141 7.57 -0.75 -3.87
CA THR A 141 8.83 -0.37 -4.54
C THR A 141 8.64 0.70 -5.61
N CYS A 142 7.63 0.58 -6.48
CA CYS A 142 7.53 1.47 -7.63
C CYS A 142 7.14 2.90 -7.25
N LEU A 143 6.27 3.06 -6.24
CA LEU A 143 5.94 4.39 -5.70
C LEU A 143 7.19 5.09 -5.14
N PHE A 144 8.01 4.37 -4.38
CA PHE A 144 9.28 4.88 -3.88
C PHE A 144 10.21 5.32 -5.02
N LEU A 145 10.43 4.45 -6.00
CA LEU A 145 11.36 4.73 -7.10
C LEU A 145 10.95 5.99 -7.88
N TYR A 146 9.65 6.15 -8.14
CA TYR A 146 9.13 7.34 -8.80
C TYR A 146 9.37 8.61 -7.97
N ARG A 147 8.99 8.59 -6.69
CA ARG A 147 9.16 9.76 -5.80
C ARG A 147 10.63 10.10 -5.57
N ALA A 148 11.50 9.10 -5.40
CA ALA A 148 12.94 9.31 -5.32
C ALA A 148 13.49 9.96 -6.61
N GLY A 149 12.99 9.51 -7.77
CA GLY A 149 13.33 10.11 -9.06
C GLY A 149 12.92 11.58 -9.18
N CYS A 150 11.76 11.95 -8.63
CA CYS A 150 11.33 13.36 -8.54
C CYS A 150 12.20 14.15 -7.56
N ALA A 151 12.37 13.65 -6.34
CA ALA A 151 13.08 14.33 -5.25
C ALA A 151 14.56 14.58 -5.56
N LEU A 152 15.24 13.60 -6.19
CA LEU A 152 16.67 13.66 -6.52
C LEU A 152 16.96 14.00 -7.98
N LYS A 153 15.93 14.38 -8.75
CA LYS A 153 16.04 14.78 -10.18
C LYS A 153 16.70 13.70 -11.05
N LYS A 154 16.22 12.47 -10.93
CA LYS A 154 16.67 11.27 -11.66
C LYS A 154 15.58 10.77 -12.63
N PRO A 155 15.47 11.32 -13.85
CA PRO A 155 14.42 10.93 -14.81
C PRO A 155 14.38 9.43 -15.11
N ALA A 156 15.54 8.76 -15.17
CA ALA A 156 15.62 7.33 -15.45
C ALA A 156 14.86 6.49 -14.41
N TRP A 157 14.83 6.89 -13.12
CA TRP A 157 14.08 6.20 -12.08
C TRP A 157 12.58 6.41 -12.24
N GLN A 158 12.17 7.60 -12.69
CA GLN A 158 10.76 7.89 -12.98
C GLN A 158 10.27 7.04 -14.16
N GLU A 159 11.03 6.98 -15.24
CA GLU A 159 10.69 6.18 -16.43
C GLU A 159 10.64 4.68 -16.11
N GLU A 160 11.58 4.18 -15.29
CA GLU A 160 11.55 2.79 -14.84
C GLU A 160 10.29 2.48 -14.02
N ALA A 161 9.93 3.34 -13.07
CA ALA A 161 8.70 3.16 -12.29
C ALA A 161 7.45 3.15 -13.18
N LYS A 162 7.38 4.02 -14.19
CA LYS A 162 6.29 4.02 -15.19
C LYS A 162 6.25 2.71 -15.98
N TYR A 163 7.40 2.22 -16.42
CA TYR A 163 7.50 0.94 -17.12
C TYR A 163 6.97 -0.22 -16.26
N GLN A 164 7.35 -0.25 -14.98
CA GLN A 164 6.87 -1.28 -14.06
C GLN A 164 5.35 -1.24 -13.89
N PHE A 165 4.74 -0.06 -13.77
CA PHE A 165 3.27 0.05 -13.72
C PHE A 165 2.62 -0.53 -14.98
N LEU A 166 3.13 -0.18 -16.18
CA LEU A 166 2.59 -0.71 -17.44
C LEU A 166 2.78 -2.22 -17.56
N LEU A 167 3.92 -2.75 -17.11
CA LEU A 167 4.19 -4.18 -17.16
C LEU A 167 3.27 -4.96 -16.20
N HIS A 168 3.04 -4.46 -14.98
CA HIS A 168 2.11 -5.08 -14.05
C HIS A 168 0.67 -5.02 -14.56
N ILE A 169 0.24 -3.90 -15.17
CA ILE A 169 -1.07 -3.83 -15.86
C ILE A 169 -1.17 -4.94 -16.92
N LYS A 170 -0.14 -5.09 -17.76
CA LYS A 170 -0.13 -6.11 -18.83
C LYS A 170 -0.35 -7.53 -18.31
N TYR A 171 0.22 -7.88 -17.16
CA TYR A 171 0.23 -9.24 -16.63
C TYR A 171 -0.79 -9.52 -15.54
N LEU A 172 -1.16 -8.52 -14.73
CA LEU A 172 -1.98 -8.74 -13.55
C LEU A 172 -3.42 -8.21 -13.69
N HIS A 173 -3.66 -7.18 -14.50
CA HIS A 173 -5.00 -6.65 -14.69
C HIS A 173 -5.85 -7.59 -15.56
N CYS A 174 -6.98 -8.03 -15.02
CA CYS A 174 -7.94 -8.83 -15.74
C CYS A 174 -8.95 -7.95 -16.48
N GLY A 175 -8.76 -7.71 -17.79
CA GLY A 175 -9.65 -6.89 -18.60
C GLY A 175 -11.10 -7.39 -18.70
N LYS A 176 -11.39 -8.63 -18.27
CA LYS A 176 -12.76 -9.17 -18.22
C LYS A 176 -13.51 -8.70 -16.97
N THR A 177 -12.83 -8.63 -15.83
CA THR A 177 -13.45 -8.32 -14.54
C THR A 177 -13.11 -6.91 -14.06
N GLY A 178 -11.97 -6.35 -14.48
CA GLY A 178 -11.39 -5.12 -13.93
C GLY A 178 -10.59 -5.33 -12.66
N LEU A 179 -10.58 -6.53 -12.08
CA LEU A 179 -9.81 -6.88 -10.89
C LEU A 179 -8.38 -7.28 -11.26
N TRP A 180 -7.51 -7.37 -10.24
CA TRP A 180 -6.12 -7.75 -10.41
C TRP A 180 -5.83 -9.09 -9.77
N TYR A 181 -5.13 -9.95 -10.52
CA TYR A 181 -4.53 -11.15 -9.96
C TYR A 181 -3.40 -10.77 -9.00
N HIS A 182 -3.26 -11.51 -7.90
CA HIS A 182 -2.19 -11.30 -6.93
C HIS A 182 -0.80 -11.39 -7.58
N GLY A 183 -0.59 -12.30 -8.53
CA GLY A 183 0.69 -12.44 -9.20
C GLY A 183 0.68 -13.17 -10.52
N TRP A 184 1.84 -13.11 -11.18
CA TRP A 184 2.16 -13.81 -12.42
C TRP A 184 3.53 -14.50 -12.29
N CYS A 185 3.63 -15.75 -12.76
CA CYS A 185 4.88 -16.49 -12.86
C CYS A 185 5.29 -16.70 -14.32
N PHE A 186 6.45 -16.19 -14.71
CA PHE A 186 6.94 -16.35 -16.08
C PHE A 186 7.42 -17.78 -16.37
N LEU A 187 7.92 -18.54 -15.38
CA LEU A 187 8.36 -19.93 -15.58
C LEU A 187 7.21 -20.86 -15.98
N GLY A 188 6.05 -20.71 -15.33
CA GLY A 188 4.88 -21.55 -15.58
C GLY A 188 3.82 -20.89 -16.45
N ARG A 189 3.95 -19.57 -16.75
CA ARG A 189 2.94 -18.80 -17.49
C ARG A 189 1.54 -18.87 -16.86
N HIS A 190 1.44 -18.62 -15.56
CA HIS A 190 0.20 -18.75 -14.80
C HIS A 190 0.08 -17.69 -13.68
N HIS A 191 -1.15 -17.51 -13.19
CA HIS A 191 -1.49 -16.65 -12.06
C HIS A 191 -1.60 -17.39 -10.72
N PHE A 192 -0.85 -18.47 -10.53
CA PHE A 192 -0.90 -19.31 -9.32
C PHE A 192 -2.31 -19.84 -9.05
N GLY A 193 -2.93 -19.49 -7.92
CA GLY A 193 -4.31 -19.81 -7.60
C GLY A 193 -5.36 -18.93 -8.29
N GLU A 194 -4.97 -18.06 -9.22
CA GLU A 194 -5.84 -17.10 -9.93
C GLU A 194 -6.69 -16.21 -8.99
N ALA A 195 -6.16 -15.92 -7.79
CA ALA A 195 -6.87 -15.18 -6.77
C ALA A 195 -6.99 -13.69 -7.11
N PHE A 196 -8.20 -13.17 -7.08
CA PHE A 196 -8.46 -11.73 -6.94
C PHE A 196 -8.43 -11.36 -5.46
N TRP A 197 -7.23 -11.35 -4.90
CA TRP A 197 -7.00 -11.11 -3.49
C TRP A 197 -7.25 -9.65 -3.12
N ALA A 198 -8.08 -9.40 -2.11
CA ALA A 198 -8.55 -8.06 -1.79
C ALA A 198 -7.42 -7.11 -1.36
N ARG A 199 -6.47 -7.56 -0.51
CA ARG A 199 -5.37 -6.69 -0.09
C ARG A 199 -4.41 -6.38 -1.24
N GLY A 200 -4.15 -7.33 -2.15
CA GLY A 200 -3.42 -7.08 -3.38
C GLY A 200 -4.09 -6.01 -4.23
N ASN A 201 -5.38 -6.19 -4.51
CA ASN A 201 -6.17 -5.18 -5.21
C ASN A 201 -6.19 -3.83 -4.47
N SER A 202 -6.16 -3.82 -3.15
CA SER A 202 -6.14 -2.59 -2.35
C SER A 202 -4.84 -1.80 -2.48
N TRP A 203 -3.69 -2.50 -2.64
CA TRP A 203 -2.41 -1.85 -2.95
C TRP A 203 -2.47 -1.07 -4.26
N ILE A 204 -3.15 -1.63 -5.26
CA ILE A 204 -3.37 -0.96 -6.54
C ILE A 204 -4.36 0.20 -6.36
N THR A 205 -5.47 -0.02 -5.66
CA THR A 205 -6.49 1.03 -5.48
C THR A 205 -5.92 2.27 -4.77
N ALA A 206 -5.11 2.07 -3.72
CA ALA A 206 -4.46 3.17 -3.00
C ALA A 206 -3.24 3.73 -3.76
N GLY A 207 -2.36 2.84 -4.25
CA GLY A 207 -1.08 3.25 -4.84
C GLY A 207 -1.20 3.86 -6.23
N ALA A 208 -2.07 3.31 -7.09
CA ALA A 208 -2.19 3.81 -8.46
C ALA A 208 -2.84 5.20 -8.54
N ILE A 209 -3.78 5.53 -7.64
CA ILE A 209 -4.35 6.89 -7.59
C ILE A 209 -3.32 7.91 -7.07
N ASP A 210 -2.46 7.53 -6.11
CA ASP A 210 -1.36 8.37 -5.66
C ASP A 210 -0.33 8.56 -6.77
N PHE A 211 0.04 7.49 -7.46
CA PHE A 211 0.95 7.54 -8.60
C PHE A 211 0.41 8.42 -9.74
N ALA A 212 -0.87 8.26 -10.10
CA ALA A 212 -1.50 9.06 -11.13
C ALA A 212 -1.54 10.57 -10.78
N GLU A 213 -1.76 10.90 -9.49
CA GLU A 213 -1.72 12.29 -9.02
C GLU A 213 -0.32 12.91 -9.16
N TRP A 214 0.74 12.11 -8.97
CA TRP A 214 2.13 12.59 -9.07
C TRP A 214 2.64 12.75 -10.52
N LEU A 215 2.03 12.03 -11.47
CA LEU A 215 2.39 12.12 -12.89
C LEU A 215 1.92 13.45 -13.50
N PRO A 216 2.69 14.06 -14.44
CA PRO A 216 2.23 15.22 -15.19
C PRO A 216 0.88 14.97 -15.88
N GLU A 217 0.04 16.00 -16.00
CA GLU A 217 -1.30 15.86 -16.59
C GLU A 217 -1.29 15.33 -18.02
N ASN A 218 -0.29 15.68 -18.79
CA ASN A 218 -0.12 15.27 -20.19
C ASN A 218 0.69 13.99 -20.37
N ASP A 219 1.08 13.32 -19.27
CA ASP A 219 1.81 12.06 -19.36
C ASP A 219 0.88 10.92 -19.84
N PRO A 220 1.20 10.23 -20.95
CA PRO A 220 0.35 9.14 -21.45
C PRO A 220 0.20 7.99 -20.46
N VAL A 221 1.20 7.74 -19.60
CA VAL A 221 1.14 6.71 -18.56
C VAL A 221 0.10 7.07 -17.49
N ARG A 222 -0.02 8.36 -17.13
CA ARG A 222 -1.08 8.84 -16.23
C ARG A 222 -2.45 8.43 -16.73
N ARG A 223 -2.71 8.62 -18.03
CA ARG A 223 -3.98 8.26 -18.64
C ARG A 223 -4.26 6.76 -18.51
N ILE A 224 -3.30 5.91 -18.90
CA ILE A 224 -3.46 4.44 -18.83
C ILE A 224 -3.70 3.99 -17.39
N VAL A 225 -2.89 4.46 -16.45
CA VAL A 225 -3.03 4.11 -15.03
C VAL A 225 -4.38 4.56 -14.48
N THR A 226 -4.84 5.76 -14.81
CA THR A 226 -6.13 6.28 -14.35
C THR A 226 -7.31 5.49 -14.95
N GLU A 227 -7.27 5.16 -16.24
CA GLU A 227 -8.32 4.38 -16.90
C GLU A 227 -8.40 2.97 -16.31
N THR A 228 -7.26 2.28 -16.14
CA THR A 228 -7.20 0.95 -15.51
C THR A 228 -7.68 1.00 -14.04
N TRP A 229 -7.29 2.04 -13.30
CA TRP A 229 -7.75 2.25 -11.93
C TRP A 229 -9.27 2.48 -11.86
N LEU A 230 -9.86 3.21 -12.81
CA LEU A 230 -11.31 3.41 -12.89
C LEU A 230 -12.06 2.10 -13.20
N GLU A 231 -11.49 1.25 -14.05
CA GLU A 231 -12.03 -0.11 -14.30
C GLU A 231 -12.03 -0.94 -13.03
N GLN A 232 -10.90 -0.94 -12.30
CA GLN A 232 -10.80 -1.63 -11.01
C GLN A 232 -11.81 -1.10 -9.98
N CYS A 233 -11.95 0.22 -9.84
CA CYS A 233 -12.91 0.80 -8.91
C CYS A 233 -14.35 0.38 -9.21
N ARG A 234 -14.74 0.33 -10.50
CA ARG A 234 -16.08 -0.14 -10.88
C ARG A 234 -16.30 -1.61 -10.49
N ALA A 235 -15.29 -2.46 -10.70
CA ALA A 235 -15.33 -3.87 -10.29
C ALA A 235 -15.40 -4.01 -8.75
N LEU A 236 -14.60 -3.27 -8.02
CA LEU A 236 -14.61 -3.27 -6.55
C LEU A 236 -15.97 -2.85 -5.98
N LEU A 237 -16.61 -1.83 -6.56
CA LEU A 237 -17.95 -1.41 -6.14
C LEU A 237 -19.02 -2.49 -6.34
N GLN A 238 -18.83 -3.40 -7.31
CA GLN A 238 -19.72 -4.56 -7.51
C GLN A 238 -19.44 -5.70 -6.51
N CYS A 239 -18.20 -5.79 -6.01
CA CYS A 239 -17.78 -6.79 -5.02
C CYS A 239 -17.96 -6.35 -3.56
N GLN A 240 -18.41 -5.11 -3.32
CA GLN A 240 -18.63 -4.60 -1.97
C GLN A 240 -19.78 -5.35 -1.29
N ASP A 241 -19.54 -5.86 -0.09
CA ASP A 241 -20.58 -6.50 0.71
C ASP A 241 -21.66 -5.48 1.10
N PRO A 242 -22.93 -5.69 0.71
CA PRO A 242 -23.98 -4.69 0.90
C PRO A 242 -24.43 -4.52 2.35
N GLU A 243 -24.19 -5.49 3.22
CA GLU A 243 -24.58 -5.45 4.63
C GLU A 243 -23.56 -4.70 5.48
N THR A 244 -22.27 -4.96 5.25
CA THR A 244 -21.18 -4.42 6.06
C THR A 244 -20.46 -3.24 5.42
N GLY A 245 -20.51 -3.15 4.08
CA GLY A 245 -19.73 -2.18 3.31
C GLY A 245 -18.26 -2.56 3.13
N LEU A 246 -17.81 -3.69 3.64
CA LEU A 246 -16.44 -4.20 3.52
C LEU A 246 -16.26 -5.05 2.26
N TRP A 247 -15.05 -5.56 2.04
CA TRP A 247 -14.72 -6.52 0.99
C TRP A 247 -14.23 -7.83 1.57
N HIS A 248 -14.63 -8.92 0.92
CA HIS A 248 -14.13 -10.26 1.22
C HIS A 248 -12.68 -10.42 0.79
N THR A 249 -11.90 -11.27 1.49
CA THR A 249 -10.48 -11.49 1.17
C THR A 249 -10.26 -12.00 -0.26
N LEU A 250 -11.24 -12.72 -0.83
CA LEU A 250 -11.32 -13.07 -2.26
C LEU A 250 -12.50 -12.29 -2.84
N LEU A 251 -12.25 -11.32 -3.70
CA LEU A 251 -13.24 -10.34 -4.15
C LEU A 251 -14.43 -10.92 -4.90
N ASP A 252 -14.24 -12.04 -5.58
CA ASP A 252 -15.26 -12.78 -6.33
C ASP A 252 -15.83 -13.99 -5.57
N HIS A 253 -15.49 -14.14 -4.28
CA HIS A 253 -15.90 -15.23 -3.41
C HIS A 253 -16.51 -14.72 -2.10
N PRO A 254 -17.82 -14.41 -2.07
CA PRO A 254 -18.49 -13.85 -0.87
C PRO A 254 -18.64 -14.85 0.28
N ASP A 255 -18.24 -16.10 0.10
CA ASP A 255 -18.10 -17.11 1.14
C ASP A 255 -16.78 -17.02 1.93
N SER A 256 -15.84 -16.16 1.50
CA SER A 256 -14.60 -15.91 2.21
C SER A 256 -14.80 -14.84 3.31
N TYR A 257 -13.86 -14.71 4.25
CA TYR A 257 -13.99 -13.73 5.33
C TYR A 257 -13.87 -12.27 4.84
N LEU A 258 -14.49 -11.33 5.56
CA LEU A 258 -14.35 -9.89 5.34
C LEU A 258 -12.98 -9.42 5.86
N GLU A 259 -12.31 -8.56 5.09
CA GLU A 259 -10.93 -8.16 5.35
C GLU A 259 -10.83 -6.64 5.55
N THR A 260 -10.43 -6.22 6.74
CA THR A 260 -10.49 -4.81 7.14
C THR A 260 -9.41 -3.96 6.51
N SER A 261 -8.16 -4.45 6.36
CA SER A 261 -7.05 -3.65 5.83
C SER A 261 -7.26 -3.33 4.35
N ALA A 262 -7.70 -4.33 3.56
CA ALA A 262 -8.07 -4.10 2.16
C ALA A 262 -9.23 -3.11 2.05
N SER A 263 -10.25 -3.29 2.89
CA SER A 263 -11.42 -2.39 2.90
C SER A 263 -11.03 -0.94 3.21
N ALA A 264 -10.12 -0.73 4.16
CA ALA A 264 -9.60 0.60 4.48
C ALA A 264 -8.83 1.23 3.31
N ALA A 265 -7.94 0.48 2.66
CA ALA A 265 -7.15 0.98 1.53
C ALA A 265 -8.02 1.20 0.27
N ILE A 266 -9.00 0.34 0.01
CA ILE A 266 -10.00 0.54 -1.06
C ILE A 266 -10.80 1.81 -0.77
N ALA A 267 -11.32 1.97 0.45
CA ALA A 267 -12.06 3.17 0.84
C ALA A 267 -11.23 4.45 0.69
N TYR A 268 -9.93 4.42 1.07
CA TYR A 268 -9.00 5.51 0.82
C TYR A 268 -8.97 5.90 -0.65
N GLY A 269 -8.76 4.94 -1.56
CA GLY A 269 -8.71 5.20 -2.99
C GLY A 269 -10.04 5.74 -3.54
N LEU A 270 -11.19 5.18 -3.13
CA LEU A 270 -12.50 5.65 -3.52
C LEU A 270 -12.78 7.10 -3.06
N LEU A 271 -12.47 7.41 -1.79
CA LEU A 271 -12.60 8.78 -1.24
C LEU A 271 -11.72 9.76 -2.00
N LYS A 272 -10.48 9.39 -2.29
CA LYS A 272 -9.55 10.20 -3.07
C LYS A 272 -10.05 10.40 -4.50
N GLY A 273 -10.55 9.36 -5.14
CA GLY A 273 -11.16 9.47 -6.48
C GLY A 273 -12.39 10.38 -6.52
N CYS A 274 -13.23 10.35 -5.47
CA CYS A 274 -14.33 11.31 -5.32
C CYS A 274 -13.82 12.75 -5.16
N ARG A 275 -12.79 12.97 -4.32
CA ARG A 275 -12.17 14.29 -4.13
C ARG A 275 -11.59 14.85 -5.44
N MET A 276 -10.97 13.98 -6.25
CA MET A 276 -10.39 14.35 -7.54
C MET A 276 -11.45 14.50 -8.66
N GLY A 277 -12.72 14.23 -8.39
CA GLY A 277 -13.78 14.28 -9.40
C GLY A 277 -13.75 13.16 -10.43
N LEU A 278 -13.02 12.07 -10.16
CA LEU A 278 -12.89 10.89 -11.03
C LEU A 278 -14.03 9.89 -10.81
N LEU A 279 -14.61 9.86 -9.62
CA LEU A 279 -15.67 8.94 -9.21
C LEU A 279 -16.85 9.68 -8.58
N SER A 280 -18.04 9.09 -8.74
CA SER A 280 -19.29 9.53 -8.09
C SER A 280 -19.87 8.37 -7.26
N CYS A 281 -19.11 7.91 -6.25
CA CYS A 281 -19.43 6.75 -5.41
C CYS A 281 -19.41 7.08 -3.90
N ARG A 282 -19.83 8.30 -3.53
CA ARG A 282 -19.78 8.78 -2.14
C ARG A 282 -20.48 7.84 -1.16
N ASP A 283 -21.66 7.35 -1.50
CA ASP A 283 -22.46 6.51 -0.59
C ASP A 283 -21.78 5.17 -0.33
N GLN A 284 -21.20 4.56 -1.37
CA GLN A 284 -20.45 3.30 -1.25
C GLN A 284 -19.13 3.50 -0.48
N ALA A 285 -18.40 4.59 -0.76
CA ALA A 285 -17.21 4.94 0.01
C ALA A 285 -17.53 5.17 1.50
N MET A 286 -18.64 5.84 1.80
CA MET A 286 -19.12 6.03 3.17
C MET A 286 -19.63 4.73 3.82
N ALA A 287 -20.19 3.79 3.06
CA ALA A 287 -20.51 2.47 3.56
C ALA A 287 -19.23 1.73 4.00
N ALA A 288 -18.17 1.76 3.18
CA ALA A 288 -16.87 1.20 3.53
C ALA A 288 -16.27 1.84 4.79
N VAL A 289 -16.32 3.18 4.89
CA VAL A 289 -15.87 3.89 6.10
C VAL A 289 -16.61 3.39 7.33
N ARG A 290 -17.95 3.27 7.28
CA ARG A 290 -18.74 2.78 8.42
C ARG A 290 -18.38 1.33 8.78
N GLY A 291 -18.18 0.47 7.78
CA GLY A 291 -17.75 -0.91 7.98
C GLY A 291 -16.40 -0.99 8.70
N VAL A 292 -15.39 -0.28 8.18
CA VAL A 292 -14.06 -0.23 8.80
C VAL A 292 -14.10 0.37 10.21
N VAL A 293 -14.87 1.43 10.43
CA VAL A 293 -15.05 2.04 11.76
C VAL A 293 -15.68 1.05 12.74
N GLY A 294 -16.58 0.19 12.30
CA GLY A 294 -17.14 -0.89 13.10
C GLY A 294 -16.12 -1.94 13.57
N MET A 295 -14.96 -2.01 12.89
CA MET A 295 -13.87 -2.91 13.25
C MET A 295 -12.83 -2.28 14.20
N ILE A 296 -13.02 -1.04 14.61
CA ILE A 296 -12.12 -0.35 15.54
C ILE A 296 -12.61 -0.55 16.98
N GLY A 297 -11.79 -1.19 17.79
CA GLY A 297 -12.06 -1.37 19.23
C GLY A 297 -12.04 -0.05 20.01
N PRO A 298 -12.54 -0.06 21.23
CA PRO A 298 -12.61 1.15 22.08
C PRO A 298 -11.22 1.73 22.41
N ASP A 299 -10.17 0.92 22.37
CA ASP A 299 -8.77 1.31 22.57
C ASP A 299 -8.08 1.76 21.26
N GLY A 300 -8.78 1.75 20.12
CA GLY A 300 -8.25 2.10 18.82
C GLY A 300 -7.58 0.95 18.06
N LEU A 301 -7.64 -0.28 18.58
CA LEU A 301 -7.12 -1.46 17.86
C LEU A 301 -8.04 -1.81 16.69
N VAL A 302 -7.46 -2.06 15.52
CA VAL A 302 -8.19 -2.46 14.31
C VAL A 302 -8.18 -3.98 14.20
N ASP A 303 -9.36 -4.57 14.23
CA ASP A 303 -9.58 -6.01 14.08
C ASP A 303 -9.91 -6.41 12.62
N GLY A 304 -10.00 -7.72 12.38
CA GLY A 304 -10.41 -8.26 11.06
C GLY A 304 -9.34 -8.09 9.98
N VAL A 305 -8.08 -7.94 10.35
CA VAL A 305 -6.95 -7.79 9.43
C VAL A 305 -6.28 -9.14 9.19
N SER A 306 -6.17 -9.56 7.94
CA SER A 306 -5.42 -10.76 7.58
C SER A 306 -3.91 -10.53 7.69
N TYR A 307 -3.18 -11.49 8.25
CA TYR A 307 -1.73 -11.42 8.43
C TYR A 307 -0.97 -11.37 7.10
N GLY A 308 0.34 -11.12 7.16
CA GLY A 308 1.23 -11.13 6.00
C GLY A 308 0.97 -12.37 5.13
N THR A 309 0.72 -12.15 3.85
CA THR A 309 0.20 -13.17 2.96
C THR A 309 1.17 -13.40 1.81
N PRO A 310 1.91 -14.52 1.79
CA PRO A 310 2.67 -14.92 0.62
C PRO A 310 1.77 -15.37 -0.53
N MET A 311 2.35 -15.69 -1.68
CA MET A 311 1.63 -16.17 -2.85
C MET A 311 0.96 -17.52 -2.60
N GLY A 312 -0.37 -17.58 -2.77
CA GLY A 312 -1.15 -18.82 -2.67
C GLY A 312 -1.25 -19.55 -3.98
N MET A 313 -1.11 -20.88 -3.94
CA MET A 313 -1.28 -21.77 -5.12
C MET A 313 -2.73 -22.17 -5.37
N ASP A 314 -3.63 -21.86 -4.43
CA ASP A 314 -5.07 -22.12 -4.51
C ASP A 314 -5.84 -21.08 -3.70
N LEU A 315 -7.15 -21.02 -3.90
CA LEU A 315 -8.02 -20.07 -3.19
C LEU A 315 -8.20 -20.40 -1.70
N ASP A 316 -8.08 -21.68 -1.34
CA ASP A 316 -8.20 -22.10 0.07
C ASP A 316 -7.06 -21.62 0.93
N PHE A 317 -5.89 -21.40 0.33
CA PHE A 317 -4.77 -20.74 1.01
C PHE A 317 -5.19 -19.38 1.56
N TYR A 318 -5.82 -18.53 0.74
CA TYR A 318 -6.24 -17.16 1.14
C TYR A 318 -7.36 -17.19 2.19
N ARG A 319 -8.26 -18.18 2.15
CA ARG A 319 -9.32 -18.36 3.15
C ARG A 319 -8.80 -18.71 4.55
N ARG A 320 -7.58 -19.26 4.63
CA ARG A 320 -6.96 -19.73 5.88
C ARG A 320 -5.90 -18.79 6.45
N VAL A 321 -5.65 -17.63 5.83
CA VAL A 321 -4.71 -16.65 6.38
C VAL A 321 -5.19 -16.20 7.76
N PRO A 322 -4.33 -16.26 8.80
CA PRO A 322 -4.73 -15.85 10.15
C PRO A 322 -5.16 -14.39 10.22
N ILE A 323 -6.15 -14.12 11.07
CA ILE A 323 -6.63 -12.76 11.34
C ILE A 323 -5.99 -12.27 12.63
N GLN A 324 -5.33 -11.13 12.59
CA GLN A 324 -4.74 -10.48 13.77
C GLN A 324 -4.43 -9.00 13.51
N PRO A 325 -4.35 -8.17 14.56
CA PRO A 325 -3.96 -6.77 14.42
C PRO A 325 -2.56 -6.61 13.83
N THR A 326 -2.38 -5.59 12.99
CA THR A 326 -1.11 -5.31 12.30
C THR A 326 -0.85 -3.81 12.18
N ALA A 327 0.41 -3.40 12.01
CA ALA A 327 0.78 -2.00 11.81
C ALA A 327 0.17 -1.43 10.52
N TYR A 328 0.13 -2.23 9.45
CA TYR A 328 -0.49 -1.79 8.19
C TYR A 328 -2.02 -1.68 8.29
N GLY A 329 -2.68 -2.57 9.06
CA GLY A 329 -4.11 -2.45 9.31
C GLY A 329 -4.45 -1.15 10.04
N GLN A 330 -3.69 -0.81 11.09
CA GLN A 330 -3.78 0.48 11.77
C GLN A 330 -3.48 1.63 10.78
N GLY A 331 -2.37 1.52 10.03
CA GLY A 331 -1.91 2.53 9.09
C GLY A 331 -2.95 2.86 8.01
N LEU A 332 -3.47 1.85 7.31
CA LEU A 332 -4.46 2.03 6.27
C LEU A 332 -5.78 2.58 6.80
N THR A 333 -6.16 2.21 8.03
CA THR A 333 -7.37 2.71 8.67
C THR A 333 -7.29 4.21 8.99
N PHE A 334 -6.21 4.69 9.60
CA PHE A 334 -6.13 6.13 9.86
C PHE A 334 -5.80 6.93 8.57
N LEU A 335 -5.16 6.34 7.57
CA LEU A 335 -5.03 6.94 6.24
C LEU A 335 -6.40 7.17 5.59
N MET A 336 -7.29 6.17 5.64
CA MET A 336 -8.67 6.28 5.18
C MET A 336 -9.43 7.39 5.93
N LEU A 337 -9.33 7.43 7.27
CA LEU A 337 -10.00 8.45 8.09
C LEU A 337 -9.49 9.87 7.76
N THR A 338 -8.18 10.02 7.52
CA THR A 338 -7.60 11.29 7.09
C THR A 338 -8.13 11.71 5.73
N GLN A 339 -8.14 10.81 4.75
CA GLN A 339 -8.68 11.11 3.42
C GLN A 339 -10.18 11.44 3.46
N LEU A 340 -10.94 10.83 4.37
CA LEU A 340 -12.35 11.17 4.57
C LEU A 340 -12.51 12.63 5.00
N MET A 341 -11.68 13.10 5.95
CA MET A 341 -11.72 14.49 6.41
C MET A 341 -11.29 15.46 5.31
N ASP A 342 -10.30 15.11 4.49
CA ASP A 342 -9.84 15.91 3.36
C ASP A 342 -10.87 15.99 2.21
N ALA A 343 -11.67 14.95 2.04
CA ALA A 343 -12.65 14.87 0.94
C ALA A 343 -13.99 15.53 1.27
N PHE A 344 -14.39 15.52 2.56
CA PHE A 344 -15.75 15.90 2.96
C PHE A 344 -15.81 16.70 4.27
N GLY A 345 -14.64 17.09 4.83
CA GLY A 345 -14.51 17.88 6.08
C GLY A 345 -14.66 19.38 5.93
#